data_5bb9196eabb6a3a3b8e11888575455be
#
_entry.id   5bb9196eabb6a3a3b8e11888575455be
#
_cell.length_a   1.000
_cell.length_b   1.000
_cell.length_c   1.000
_cell.angle_alpha   90.00
_cell.angle_beta   90.00
_cell.angle_gamma   90.00
#
_symmetry.space_group_name_H-M   'P 1'
#
loop_
_entity.id
_entity.type
_entity.pdbx_description
1 polymer ?
#
loop_
_entity_poly.entity_id
_entity_poly.type
_entity_poly.pdbx_seq_one_letter_code
_entity_poly.pdbx_strand_id
1 'polypeptide(L)'
;MSAQASAAVTPDVALKGDSSYFRSGVYSRHFNGNKNNVGRLGNEHDNYIELSPSVTLAEVDGTDWRFTTTFAMSSNEENAWQGTDKPAGNGEDIAFANLQAFLRVSGLLDSDKGAALWVGKKYVRVDSYVVDNYWRNVSGNGVGIENLSLGSGKLRANWTRRDDSLNFTTKAQGYSTKDGHNDDGDGKQAVKAPSRTATNMFDVEYGFAPFDSSRASVGYTLVAPQRYASEYSNYGYKVEKEVGNGHLFTAVLGEALLGGWNNTVVRYVKGSTAGAGLLSHTYTGSKDSSSYNIDIIDFGAVNFTENFNMLYHTWFNFSKVKNSLSNSETHGRDFQLIVRPQYKLTKMTRLILEAGMFTSSSDTTNFGDDSETSNTQQQKLTLAYAITPDAGNAFSRPEIRFFATYKHFGHNEGRTGTYDHDYTVNLMDKATAAASTVDSLYEGRKTEVYFGAQAEAWF
;
A
#
# COMPACT_ATOMS: atom_id res chain seq x y z
N MET A 1 39.47 -12.53 -4.58
CA MET A 1 38.12 -13.17 -4.64
C MET A 1 37.68 -13.14 -6.08
N SER A 2 37.80 -14.25 -6.80
CA SER A 2 37.33 -14.36 -8.17
C SER A 2 35.80 -14.56 -8.10
N ALA A 3 35.04 -13.53 -8.43
CA ALA A 3 33.64 -13.72 -8.79
C ALA A 3 33.62 -14.68 -10.00
N GLN A 4 33.21 -15.92 -9.82
CA GLN A 4 32.87 -16.76 -10.95
C GLN A 4 31.69 -16.08 -11.64
N ALA A 5 31.96 -15.46 -12.79
CA ALA A 5 30.94 -15.05 -13.70
C ALA A 5 30.18 -16.32 -14.11
N SER A 6 29.03 -16.54 -13.52
CA SER A 6 28.07 -17.54 -13.98
C SER A 6 27.81 -17.28 -15.45
N ALA A 7 27.93 -18.32 -16.26
CA ALA A 7 27.60 -18.31 -17.68
C ALA A 7 26.23 -17.67 -17.89
N ALA A 8 26.07 -16.94 -18.99
CA ALA A 8 24.93 -16.16 -19.41
C ALA A 8 23.63 -16.56 -18.69
N VAL A 9 23.31 -15.79 -17.66
CA VAL A 9 22.12 -15.96 -16.86
C VAL A 9 20.96 -15.72 -17.82
N THR A 10 20.24 -16.76 -18.18
CA THR A 10 18.96 -16.56 -18.87
C THR A 10 18.06 -15.74 -17.96
N PRO A 11 17.28 -14.79 -18.46
CA PRO A 11 16.39 -13.96 -17.65
C PRO A 11 15.57 -14.75 -16.63
N ASP A 12 15.16 -15.98 -16.97
CA ASP A 12 14.41 -16.88 -16.10
C ASP A 12 15.18 -17.34 -14.85
N VAL A 13 16.49 -17.39 -14.90
CA VAL A 13 17.32 -17.85 -13.76
C VAL A 13 17.68 -16.70 -12.84
N ALA A 14 17.88 -15.49 -13.39
CA ALA A 14 18.20 -14.29 -12.62
C ALA A 14 17.02 -13.77 -11.81
N LEU A 15 15.80 -14.10 -12.21
CA LEU A 15 14.57 -13.52 -11.67
C LEU A 15 13.73 -14.50 -10.87
N LYS A 16 14.19 -15.73 -10.70
CA LYS A 16 13.53 -16.72 -9.83
C LYS A 16 13.65 -16.32 -8.37
N GLY A 17 12.63 -15.62 -7.88
CA GLY A 17 12.49 -15.32 -6.46
C GLY A 17 12.00 -13.92 -6.11
N ASP A 18 12.39 -12.91 -6.88
CA ASP A 18 11.93 -11.53 -6.69
C ASP A 18 11.64 -10.95 -8.07
N SER A 19 10.36 -10.85 -8.41
CA SER A 19 9.92 -10.43 -9.74
C SER A 19 10.19 -8.95 -9.95
N SER A 20 10.83 -8.63 -11.06
CA SER A 20 10.83 -7.28 -11.61
C SER A 20 9.45 -6.94 -12.14
N TYR A 21 9.09 -5.67 -12.11
CA TYR A 21 7.78 -5.18 -12.50
C TYR A 21 7.91 -3.94 -13.38
N PHE A 22 7.07 -3.84 -14.38
CA PHE A 22 6.98 -2.67 -15.26
C PHE A 22 5.53 -2.33 -15.52
N ARG A 23 5.23 -1.02 -15.50
CA ARG A 23 3.95 -0.47 -15.94
C ARG A 23 4.19 0.90 -16.56
N SER A 24 3.60 1.12 -17.74
CA SER A 24 3.58 2.41 -18.41
C SER A 24 2.36 2.52 -19.30
N GLY A 25 1.86 3.71 -19.51
CA GLY A 25 0.68 3.92 -20.36
C GLY A 25 0.46 5.35 -20.78
N VAL A 26 -0.50 5.53 -21.69
CA VAL A 26 -1.00 6.82 -22.15
C VAL A 26 -2.49 6.90 -21.86
N TYR A 27 -2.93 8.05 -21.39
CA TYR A 27 -4.29 8.30 -20.94
C TYR A 27 -4.84 9.55 -21.60
N SER A 28 -6.11 9.53 -21.98
CA SER A 28 -6.73 10.65 -22.70
C SER A 28 -6.84 11.93 -21.87
N ARG A 29 -6.67 11.82 -20.56
CA ARG A 29 -6.60 12.91 -19.58
C ARG A 29 -6.11 12.42 -18.22
N HIS A 30 -5.63 13.35 -17.40
CA HIS A 30 -5.42 13.10 -15.97
C HIS A 30 -6.74 12.81 -15.28
N PHE A 31 -6.71 11.92 -14.30
CA PHE A 31 -7.86 11.48 -13.53
C PHE A 31 -7.45 11.17 -12.08
N ASN A 32 -8.44 11.16 -11.20
CA ASN A 32 -8.23 10.73 -9.82
C ASN A 32 -8.03 9.22 -9.75
N GLY A 33 -6.87 8.78 -9.29
CA GLY A 33 -6.42 7.39 -9.30
C GLY A 33 -7.30 6.43 -8.52
N ASN A 34 -7.48 6.57 -7.25
CA ASN A 34 -8.31 5.72 -6.35
C ASN A 34 -8.31 4.20 -6.65
N LYS A 35 -7.18 3.68 -7.18
CA LYS A 35 -7.04 2.27 -7.56
C LYS A 35 -7.26 1.32 -6.38
N ASN A 36 -6.97 1.79 -5.17
CA ASN A 36 -7.10 1.04 -3.94
C ASN A 36 -8.56 0.89 -3.49
N ASN A 37 -9.48 1.73 -4.00
CA ASN A 37 -10.88 1.72 -3.66
C ASN A 37 -11.73 0.98 -4.70
N VAL A 38 -11.49 1.23 -5.98
CA VAL A 38 -12.37 0.76 -7.06
C VAL A 38 -11.67 -0.10 -8.11
N GLY A 39 -10.47 -0.56 -7.83
CA GLY A 39 -9.71 -1.48 -8.68
C GLY A 39 -8.71 -0.79 -9.61
N ARG A 40 -7.73 -1.57 -10.06
CA ARG A 40 -6.55 -1.10 -10.77
C ARG A 40 -6.74 -0.90 -12.28
N LEU A 41 -7.58 -1.72 -12.93
CA LEU A 41 -7.69 -1.71 -14.39
C LEU A 41 -8.11 -0.33 -14.93
N GLY A 42 -7.27 0.24 -15.82
CA GLY A 42 -7.50 1.58 -16.36
C GLY A 42 -7.52 2.69 -15.30
N ASN A 43 -6.86 2.52 -14.16
CA ASN A 43 -6.91 3.42 -13.02
C ASN A 43 -5.52 3.63 -12.38
N GLU A 44 -4.46 3.45 -13.16
CA GLU A 44 -3.07 3.60 -12.73
C GLU A 44 -2.33 4.48 -13.74
N HIS A 45 -2.44 5.80 -13.54
CA HIS A 45 -1.84 6.82 -14.39
C HIS A 45 -0.43 7.14 -13.88
N ASP A 46 0.50 6.24 -14.13
CA ASP A 46 1.89 6.38 -13.77
C ASP A 46 2.79 5.58 -14.73
N ASN A 47 4.07 5.94 -14.73
CA ASN A 47 5.16 5.14 -15.26
C ASN A 47 5.90 4.56 -14.06
N TYR A 48 5.95 3.25 -13.96
CA TYR A 48 6.51 2.56 -12.81
C TYR A 48 7.35 1.37 -13.24
N ILE A 49 8.55 1.27 -12.68
CA ILE A 49 9.44 0.12 -12.89
C ILE A 49 10.07 -0.29 -11.56
N GLU A 50 10.08 -1.59 -11.28
CA GLU A 50 10.91 -2.23 -10.25
C GLU A 50 11.87 -3.21 -10.92
N LEU A 51 13.15 -3.13 -10.59
CA LEU A 51 14.17 -4.08 -10.97
C LEU A 51 14.69 -4.78 -9.73
N SER A 52 14.54 -6.10 -9.69
CA SER A 52 14.84 -6.94 -8.51
C SER A 52 15.91 -8.00 -8.82
N PRO A 53 17.16 -7.61 -9.13
CA PRO A 53 18.23 -8.58 -9.33
C PRO A 53 18.51 -9.35 -8.04
N SER A 54 18.67 -10.67 -8.19
CA SER A 54 19.05 -11.60 -7.13
C SER A 54 20.24 -12.45 -7.58
N VAL A 55 21.30 -12.49 -6.77
CA VAL A 55 22.56 -13.15 -7.12
C VAL A 55 22.98 -14.08 -6.00
N THR A 56 23.28 -15.35 -6.34
CA THR A 56 23.95 -16.27 -5.44
C THR A 56 25.41 -15.86 -5.30
N LEU A 57 25.83 -15.51 -4.08
CA LEU A 57 27.18 -15.07 -3.76
C LEU A 57 28.09 -16.25 -3.41
N ALA A 58 27.54 -17.28 -2.78
CA ALA A 58 28.25 -18.47 -2.39
C ALA A 58 27.29 -19.67 -2.22
N GLU A 59 27.81 -20.85 -2.55
CA GLU A 59 27.20 -22.15 -2.20
C GLU A 59 28.30 -22.96 -1.50
N VAL A 60 28.14 -23.21 -0.21
CA VAL A 60 29.15 -23.91 0.63
C VAL A 60 28.42 -24.85 1.57
N ASP A 61 28.86 -26.10 1.61
CA ASP A 61 28.37 -27.13 2.53
C ASP A 61 26.82 -27.26 2.57
N GLY A 62 26.19 -27.10 1.41
CA GLY A 62 24.74 -27.19 1.25
C GLY A 62 23.99 -25.94 1.70
N THR A 63 24.71 -24.83 1.97
CA THR A 63 24.11 -23.51 2.18
C THR A 63 24.11 -22.68 0.89
N ASP A 64 23.01 -21.97 0.61
CA ASP A 64 22.88 -20.99 -0.48
C ASP A 64 22.81 -19.58 0.11
N TRP A 65 23.80 -18.75 -0.27
CA TRP A 65 23.92 -17.35 0.15
C TRP A 65 23.54 -16.43 -0.99
N ARG A 66 22.42 -15.75 -0.86
CA ARG A 66 21.83 -14.95 -1.92
C ARG A 66 21.65 -13.50 -1.50
N PHE A 67 22.15 -12.59 -2.33
CA PHE A 67 21.90 -11.17 -2.20
C PHE A 67 20.79 -10.76 -3.19
N THR A 68 19.80 -10.02 -2.67
CA THR A 68 18.72 -9.45 -3.47
C THR A 68 18.66 -7.94 -3.23
N THR A 69 18.49 -7.18 -4.31
CA THR A 69 18.21 -5.75 -4.23
C THR A 69 17.06 -5.40 -5.18
N THR A 70 16.25 -4.41 -4.82
CA THR A 70 15.15 -3.90 -5.65
C THR A 70 15.26 -2.39 -5.75
N PHE A 71 15.36 -1.90 -6.97
CA PHE A 71 15.30 -0.49 -7.29
C PHE A 71 13.99 -0.18 -7.98
N ALA A 72 13.36 0.94 -7.60
CA ALA A 72 12.16 1.42 -8.26
C ALA A 72 12.37 2.83 -8.80
N MET A 73 11.71 3.09 -9.92
CA MET A 73 11.50 4.42 -10.46
C MET A 73 10.01 4.61 -10.70
N SER A 74 9.49 5.77 -10.35
CA SER A 74 8.11 6.13 -10.64
C SER A 74 8.00 7.58 -11.08
N SER A 75 7.04 7.84 -11.96
CA SER A 75 6.63 9.16 -12.36
C SER A 75 5.14 9.18 -12.60
N ASN A 76 4.46 10.18 -12.11
CA ASN A 76 3.02 10.35 -12.27
C ASN A 76 2.65 11.18 -13.50
N GLU A 77 3.61 11.53 -14.35
CA GLU A 77 3.40 12.47 -15.45
C GLU A 77 3.86 11.93 -16.79
N GLU A 78 3.21 12.41 -17.85
CA GLU A 78 3.40 11.98 -19.25
C GLU A 78 4.36 12.89 -20.01
N ASN A 79 5.36 13.47 -19.35
CA ASN A 79 6.32 14.32 -20.02
C ASN A 79 7.29 13.55 -20.91
N ALA A 80 7.65 14.16 -22.02
CA ALA A 80 8.61 13.59 -22.97
C ALA A 80 10.00 13.38 -22.36
N TRP A 81 10.33 14.11 -21.31
CA TRP A 81 11.59 14.03 -20.57
C TRP A 81 11.33 14.10 -19.07
N GLN A 82 11.83 13.12 -18.35
CA GLN A 82 11.75 13.04 -16.90
C GLN A 82 13.16 12.93 -16.33
N GLY A 83 13.51 13.79 -15.39
CA GLY A 83 14.81 13.83 -14.76
C GLY A 83 14.73 14.01 -13.25
N THR A 84 15.87 13.81 -12.57
CA THR A 84 15.99 14.04 -11.13
C THR A 84 16.15 15.53 -10.79
N ASP A 85 16.55 16.32 -11.77
CA ASP A 85 16.75 17.75 -11.62
C ASP A 85 15.51 18.50 -12.14
N LYS A 86 14.95 19.35 -11.32
CA LYS A 86 13.86 20.25 -11.72
C LYS A 86 14.39 21.32 -12.66
N PRO A 87 14.03 21.31 -13.95
CA PRO A 87 14.22 22.50 -14.77
C PRO A 87 13.40 23.63 -14.14
N ALA A 88 13.97 24.82 -14.06
CA ALA A 88 13.28 25.98 -13.52
C ALA A 88 11.93 26.18 -14.24
N GLY A 89 10.83 25.82 -13.58
CA GLY A 89 9.47 26.08 -14.05
C GLY A 89 8.55 24.88 -14.31
N ASN A 90 9.08 23.67 -14.58
CA ASN A 90 8.26 22.47 -14.87
C ASN A 90 8.92 21.24 -14.24
N GLY A 91 8.93 21.19 -12.92
CA GLY A 91 9.62 20.12 -12.24
C GLY A 91 8.74 18.90 -12.01
N GLU A 92 9.01 17.87 -12.76
CA GLU A 92 8.49 16.55 -12.50
C GLU A 92 9.61 15.69 -11.96
N ASP A 93 9.43 15.26 -10.73
CA ASP A 93 10.40 14.41 -10.06
C ASP A 93 10.18 12.96 -10.46
N ILE A 94 11.21 12.32 -11.03
CA ILE A 94 11.30 10.87 -10.95
C ILE A 94 11.62 10.52 -9.50
N ALA A 95 10.72 9.78 -8.86
CA ALA A 95 11.02 9.15 -7.60
C ALA A 95 11.90 7.93 -7.87
N PHE A 96 13.13 7.96 -7.38
CA PHE A 96 14.02 6.80 -7.37
C PHE A 96 14.14 6.28 -5.94
N ALA A 97 13.97 4.97 -5.75
CA ALA A 97 14.03 4.34 -4.44
C ALA A 97 14.77 3.01 -4.47
N ASN A 98 15.56 2.74 -3.42
CA ASN A 98 15.97 1.39 -3.08
C ASN A 98 14.91 0.80 -2.15
N LEU A 99 14.15 -0.16 -2.64
CA LEU A 99 13.02 -0.78 -1.92
C LEU A 99 13.46 -1.97 -1.09
N GLN A 100 14.44 -2.76 -1.59
CA GLN A 100 15.01 -3.90 -0.92
C GLN A 100 16.54 -3.94 -1.10
N ALA A 101 17.24 -4.40 -0.08
CA ALA A 101 18.65 -4.76 -0.13
C ALA A 101 18.94 -5.70 1.06
N PHE A 102 18.97 -7.01 0.83
CA PHE A 102 19.14 -7.99 1.90
C PHE A 102 19.95 -9.20 1.45
N LEU A 103 20.61 -9.82 2.43
CA LEU A 103 21.26 -11.10 2.30
C LEU A 103 20.35 -12.18 2.90
N ARG A 104 20.17 -13.29 2.18
CA ARG A 104 19.42 -14.46 2.62
C ARG A 104 20.31 -15.68 2.56
N VAL A 105 20.26 -16.51 3.58
CA VAL A 105 20.96 -17.81 3.61
C VAL A 105 19.97 -18.92 3.94
N SER A 106 19.96 -19.98 3.14
CA SER A 106 19.22 -21.21 3.39
C SER A 106 20.17 -22.39 3.54
N GLY A 107 19.65 -23.50 4.06
CA GLY A 107 20.46 -24.71 4.26
C GLY A 107 21.31 -24.72 5.53
N LEU A 108 21.21 -23.71 6.39
CA LEU A 108 21.98 -23.62 7.65
C LEU A 108 21.63 -24.74 8.64
N LEU A 109 20.39 -25.17 8.66
CA LEU A 109 19.91 -26.21 9.57
C LEU A 109 19.89 -27.57 8.83
N ASP A 110 20.70 -28.51 9.30
CA ASP A 110 20.72 -29.86 8.69
C ASP A 110 19.37 -30.55 8.77
N SER A 111 18.62 -30.32 9.82
CA SER A 111 17.28 -30.87 10.02
C SER A 111 16.19 -30.18 9.19
N ASP A 112 16.43 -28.97 8.66
CA ASP A 112 15.50 -28.20 7.86
C ASP A 112 16.22 -27.31 6.83
N LYS A 113 16.66 -27.92 5.75
CA LYS A 113 17.36 -27.23 4.65
C LYS A 113 16.52 -26.15 3.98
N GLY A 114 15.18 -26.16 4.15
CA GLY A 114 14.25 -25.17 3.62
C GLY A 114 14.17 -23.90 4.47
N ALA A 115 14.57 -23.97 5.72
CA ALA A 115 14.61 -22.80 6.59
C ALA A 115 15.67 -21.80 6.10
N ALA A 116 15.34 -20.52 6.16
CA ALA A 116 16.25 -19.45 5.72
C ALA A 116 16.29 -18.30 6.71
N LEU A 117 17.47 -17.76 6.92
CA LEU A 117 17.72 -16.52 7.65
C LEU A 117 17.93 -15.39 6.65
N TRP A 118 17.44 -14.19 6.95
CA TRP A 118 17.74 -13.01 6.16
C TRP A 118 18.07 -11.80 7.05
N VAL A 119 18.87 -10.88 6.52
CA VAL A 119 19.23 -9.61 7.16
C VAL A 119 19.31 -8.53 6.09
N GLY A 120 18.72 -7.36 6.38
CA GLY A 120 18.76 -6.20 5.52
C GLY A 120 17.38 -5.55 5.35
N LYS A 121 17.21 -4.76 4.30
CA LYS A 121 15.94 -4.13 3.95
C LYS A 121 15.15 -5.07 3.06
N LYS A 122 13.97 -5.51 3.53
CA LYS A 122 13.17 -6.51 2.83
C LYS A 122 11.69 -6.16 2.82
N TYR A 123 11.03 -6.52 1.71
CA TYR A 123 9.58 -6.57 1.64
C TYR A 123 9.05 -7.78 2.41
N VAL A 124 8.23 -7.50 3.42
CA VAL A 124 7.43 -8.49 4.14
C VAL A 124 5.99 -8.01 4.08
N ARG A 125 5.36 -8.21 2.92
CA ARG A 125 4.02 -7.70 2.62
C ARG A 125 3.22 -8.71 1.79
N VAL A 126 1.91 -8.65 1.91
CA VAL A 126 0.95 -9.44 1.12
C VAL A 126 -0.21 -8.56 0.70
N ASP A 127 -0.54 -8.60 -0.58
CA ASP A 127 -1.62 -7.83 -1.19
C ASP A 127 -2.65 -8.75 -1.88
N SER A 128 -3.73 -8.14 -2.35
CA SER A 128 -4.63 -8.74 -3.32
C SER A 128 -4.46 -8.07 -4.68
N TYR A 129 -4.33 -8.86 -5.73
CA TYR A 129 -3.91 -8.43 -7.07
C TYR A 129 -4.78 -7.34 -7.72
N VAL A 130 -6.10 -7.38 -7.53
CA VAL A 130 -7.05 -6.45 -8.20
C VAL A 130 -7.08 -5.05 -7.59
N VAL A 131 -6.54 -4.91 -6.39
CA VAL A 131 -6.29 -3.64 -5.69
C VAL A 131 -4.85 -3.62 -5.21
N ASP A 132 -4.27 -2.44 -5.07
CA ASP A 132 -2.91 -2.28 -4.53
C ASP A 132 -2.97 -2.06 -3.01
N ASN A 133 -3.67 -2.95 -2.32
CA ASN A 133 -3.89 -2.92 -0.88
C ASN A 133 -3.19 -4.08 -0.17
N TYR A 134 -2.31 -3.73 0.76
CA TYR A 134 -1.58 -4.71 1.55
C TYR A 134 -2.33 -4.99 2.86
N TRP A 135 -2.92 -6.17 2.99
CA TRP A 135 -3.54 -6.56 4.25
C TRP A 135 -2.52 -6.91 5.35
N ARG A 136 -1.26 -7.12 4.97
CA ARG A 136 -0.10 -7.24 5.85
C ARG A 136 1.10 -6.54 5.23
N ASN A 137 1.77 -5.68 5.97
CA ASN A 137 2.99 -5.00 5.54
C ASN A 137 3.87 -4.66 6.73
N VAL A 138 4.86 -5.50 6.99
CA VAL A 138 5.90 -5.31 8.01
C VAL A 138 7.28 -5.15 7.37
N SER A 139 7.31 -4.61 6.15
CA SER A 139 8.53 -4.33 5.41
C SER A 139 9.41 -3.30 6.12
N GLY A 140 10.72 -3.47 6.05
CA GLY A 140 11.67 -2.56 6.67
C GLY A 140 13.09 -3.11 6.70
N ASN A 141 13.99 -2.40 7.35
CA ASN A 141 15.31 -2.93 7.70
C ASN A 141 15.16 -3.90 8.87
N GLY A 142 15.73 -5.09 8.77
CA GLY A 142 15.50 -6.07 9.83
C GLY A 142 16.25 -7.38 9.64
N VAL A 143 15.80 -8.34 10.40
CA VAL A 143 16.25 -9.73 10.41
C VAL A 143 15.03 -10.63 10.54
N GLY A 144 15.08 -11.79 9.92
CA GLY A 144 14.00 -12.76 10.07
C GLY A 144 14.39 -14.16 9.67
N ILE A 145 13.59 -15.10 10.12
CA ILE A 145 13.64 -16.51 9.73
C ILE A 145 12.38 -16.85 8.93
N GLU A 146 12.55 -17.64 7.88
CA GLU A 146 11.47 -18.05 6.99
C GLU A 146 11.48 -19.56 6.82
N ASN A 147 10.29 -20.12 6.57
CA ASN A 147 10.10 -21.54 6.22
C ASN A 147 10.62 -22.53 7.27
N LEU A 148 10.80 -22.10 8.53
CA LEU A 148 11.22 -22.99 9.59
C LEU A 148 10.13 -24.02 9.86
N SER A 149 10.46 -25.31 9.73
CA SER A 149 9.52 -26.40 10.02
C SER A 149 9.22 -26.45 11.50
N LEU A 150 7.94 -26.44 11.85
CA LEU A 150 7.46 -26.57 13.21
C LEU A 150 6.21 -27.46 13.21
N GLY A 151 6.35 -28.66 13.72
CA GLY A 151 5.28 -29.67 13.62
C GLY A 151 4.91 -29.92 12.17
N SER A 152 3.63 -29.87 11.83
CA SER A 152 3.11 -30.05 10.46
C SER A 152 3.13 -28.75 9.63
N GLY A 153 3.57 -27.63 10.18
CA GLY A 153 3.52 -26.35 9.52
C GLY A 153 4.88 -25.67 9.37
N LYS A 154 4.84 -24.40 8.93
CA LYS A 154 6.01 -23.56 8.74
C LYS A 154 5.86 -22.28 9.53
N LEU A 155 6.93 -21.91 10.24
CA LEU A 155 7.05 -20.68 11.00
C LEU A 155 7.83 -19.64 10.20
N ARG A 156 7.37 -18.40 10.27
CA ARG A 156 8.10 -17.20 9.89
C ARG A 156 8.11 -16.26 11.08
N ALA A 157 9.26 -15.67 11.38
CA ALA A 157 9.38 -14.65 12.41
C ALA A 157 10.33 -13.55 11.92
N ASN A 158 9.98 -12.29 12.19
CA ASN A 158 10.74 -11.13 11.73
C ASN A 158 10.81 -10.08 12.84
N TRP A 159 11.92 -9.40 12.91
CA TRP A 159 12.03 -8.09 13.52
C TRP A 159 12.45 -7.10 12.44
N THR A 160 11.59 -6.13 12.17
CA THR A 160 11.86 -5.06 11.23
C THR A 160 11.73 -3.70 11.91
N ARG A 161 12.42 -2.72 11.38
CA ARG A 161 12.37 -1.34 11.84
C ARG A 161 12.28 -0.40 10.66
N ARG A 162 11.45 0.63 10.81
CA ARG A 162 11.36 1.75 9.87
C ARG A 162 11.17 3.06 10.63
N ASP A 163 11.54 4.15 9.98
CA ASP A 163 11.28 5.49 10.45
C ASP A 163 9.98 5.97 9.79
N ASP A 164 8.94 6.13 10.59
CA ASP A 164 7.67 6.65 10.13
C ASP A 164 7.62 8.16 10.37
N SER A 165 7.11 8.91 9.38
CA SER A 165 6.87 10.33 9.52
C SER A 165 5.67 10.55 10.42
N LEU A 166 5.83 11.37 11.44
CA LEU A 166 4.74 11.82 12.31
C LEU A 166 4.39 13.24 11.93
N ASN A 167 3.20 13.46 11.39
CA ASN A 167 2.65 14.78 11.21
C ASN A 167 1.88 15.17 12.47
N PHE A 168 2.48 15.97 13.32
CA PHE A 168 1.78 16.62 14.43
C PHE A 168 1.53 18.09 14.09
N THR A 169 0.28 18.48 14.14
CA THR A 169 -0.08 19.88 14.26
C THR A 169 -0.48 20.10 15.73
N THR A 170 0.40 20.68 16.51
CA THR A 170 0.05 21.12 17.85
C THR A 170 -0.26 22.60 17.80
N LYS A 171 -1.43 23.01 18.22
CA LYS A 171 -1.70 24.43 18.53
C LYS A 171 -0.99 24.74 19.85
N ALA A 172 0.14 25.41 19.79
CA ALA A 172 0.78 25.93 20.99
C ALA A 172 0.02 27.17 21.45
N GLN A 173 -0.53 27.17 22.67
CA GLN A 173 -1.11 28.37 23.26
C GLN A 173 0.00 29.34 23.71
N GLY A 174 -0.04 30.57 23.24
CA GLY A 174 0.71 31.65 23.81
C GLY A 174 2.11 31.91 23.27
N TYR A 175 2.39 31.54 22.03
CA TYR A 175 3.68 31.83 21.42
C TYR A 175 3.63 33.01 20.44
N SER A 176 4.49 33.98 20.63
CA SER A 176 4.74 35.10 19.71
C SER A 176 6.11 34.90 19.05
N THR A 177 6.17 34.87 17.73
CA THR A 177 7.46 34.84 17.02
C THR A 177 8.03 36.25 16.96
N LYS A 178 9.31 36.36 17.34
CA LYS A 178 10.06 37.63 17.21
C LYS A 178 10.37 38.05 15.79
N ASP A 179 10.10 37.18 14.83
CA ASP A 179 10.61 37.32 13.44
C ASP A 179 9.53 37.74 12.43
N GLY A 180 8.36 38.17 12.88
CA GLY A 180 7.39 38.84 12.00
C GLY A 180 6.78 37.99 10.90
N HIS A 181 6.91 36.66 10.92
CA HIS A 181 6.33 35.79 9.93
C HIS A 181 5.00 35.18 10.41
N ASN A 182 3.97 35.65 9.74
CA ASN A 182 2.59 35.15 9.70
C ASN A 182 1.99 34.74 11.04
N ASP A 183 1.57 35.74 11.72
CA ASP A 183 0.55 35.67 12.71
C ASP A 183 -0.79 35.40 12.03
N ASP A 184 -1.44 34.32 12.37
CA ASP A 184 -2.85 34.08 12.02
C ASP A 184 -3.80 34.99 12.78
N GLY A 185 -3.29 36.12 13.28
CA GLY A 185 -4.02 37.19 13.97
C GLY A 185 -4.32 36.90 15.43
N ASP A 186 -4.04 35.71 15.95
CA ASP A 186 -4.25 35.34 17.35
C ASP A 186 -2.94 34.99 18.09
N GLY A 187 -1.79 35.26 17.50
CA GLY A 187 -0.46 35.07 18.11
C GLY A 187 -0.04 33.62 18.34
N LYS A 188 -0.69 32.65 17.69
CA LYS A 188 -0.44 31.21 17.87
C LYS A 188 0.15 30.61 16.60
N GLN A 189 1.36 30.10 16.69
CA GLN A 189 1.99 29.39 15.60
C GLN A 189 1.83 27.87 15.75
N ALA A 190 1.47 27.20 14.65
CA ALA A 190 1.54 25.76 14.58
C ALA A 190 3.02 25.33 14.58
N VAL A 191 3.48 24.70 15.64
CA VAL A 191 4.82 24.13 15.70
C VAL A 191 4.80 22.78 15.01
N LYS A 192 5.46 22.69 13.87
CA LYS A 192 5.70 21.42 13.19
C LYS A 192 6.79 20.66 13.97
N ALA A 193 6.38 19.67 14.76
CA ALA A 193 7.33 18.81 15.46
C ALA A 193 8.16 18.02 14.45
N PRO A 194 9.44 17.73 14.73
CA PRO A 194 10.25 16.88 13.87
C PRO A 194 9.63 15.50 13.81
N SER A 195 9.52 15.01 12.62
CA SER A 195 8.50 14.15 12.11
C SER A 195 8.94 12.70 11.95
N ARG A 196 9.95 12.21 12.66
CA ARG A 196 10.36 10.80 12.49
C ARG A 196 10.40 10.07 13.81
N THR A 197 9.60 9.01 13.91
CA THR A 197 9.65 8.05 15.01
C THR A 197 10.05 6.71 14.44
N ALA A 198 11.12 6.15 14.97
CA ALA A 198 11.49 4.78 14.66
C ALA A 198 10.47 3.82 15.27
N THR A 199 9.94 2.94 14.44
CA THR A 199 8.99 1.92 14.84
C THR A 199 9.57 0.54 14.66
N ASN A 200 9.60 -0.25 15.74
CA ASN A 200 9.96 -1.65 15.67
C ASN A 200 8.71 -2.49 15.46
N MET A 201 8.79 -3.45 14.56
CA MET A 201 7.72 -4.42 14.30
C MET A 201 8.27 -5.81 14.56
N PHE A 202 7.66 -6.53 15.50
CA PHE A 202 7.94 -7.93 15.79
C PHE A 202 6.77 -8.75 15.26
N ASP A 203 7.05 -9.60 14.30
CA ASP A 203 6.07 -10.29 13.53
C ASP A 203 6.34 -11.80 13.55
N VAL A 204 5.29 -12.57 13.78
CA VAL A 204 5.32 -14.03 13.74
C VAL A 204 4.11 -14.55 13.00
N GLU A 205 4.31 -15.54 12.12
CA GLU A 205 3.25 -16.23 11.40
C GLU A 205 3.53 -17.72 11.35
N TYR A 206 2.50 -18.50 11.62
CA TYR A 206 2.51 -19.94 11.47
C TYR A 206 1.53 -20.37 10.39
N GLY A 207 2.06 -21.00 9.33
CA GLY A 207 1.29 -21.53 8.22
C GLY A 207 1.18 -23.05 8.31
N PHE A 208 -0.01 -23.59 8.03
CA PHE A 208 -0.32 -25.02 8.04
C PHE A 208 -1.43 -25.37 7.05
N ALA A 209 -1.64 -26.66 6.80
CA ALA A 209 -2.74 -27.16 5.98
C ALA A 209 -3.80 -27.78 6.92
N PRO A 210 -4.95 -27.14 7.16
CA PRO A 210 -5.97 -27.70 8.04
C PRO A 210 -6.70 -28.89 7.44
N PHE A 211 -6.82 -28.94 6.11
CA PHE A 211 -7.40 -30.06 5.34
C PHE A 211 -6.80 -30.10 3.92
N ASP A 212 -7.10 -31.14 3.17
CA ASP A 212 -6.59 -31.33 1.82
C ASP A 212 -6.93 -30.14 0.91
N SER A 213 -5.95 -29.72 0.09
CA SER A 213 -6.07 -28.59 -0.86
C SER A 213 -6.30 -27.22 -0.21
N SER A 214 -6.09 -27.11 1.10
CA SER A 214 -6.19 -25.84 1.83
C SER A 214 -4.85 -25.40 2.39
N ARG A 215 -4.77 -24.11 2.67
CA ARG A 215 -3.68 -23.44 3.40
C ARG A 215 -4.28 -22.50 4.41
N ALA A 216 -3.76 -22.53 5.61
CA ALA A 216 -4.14 -21.55 6.63
C ALA A 216 -2.89 -20.93 7.23
N SER A 217 -3.01 -19.71 7.70
CA SER A 217 -2.00 -19.12 8.58
C SER A 217 -2.66 -18.30 9.67
N VAL A 218 -1.97 -18.23 10.79
CA VAL A 218 -2.29 -17.32 11.89
C VAL A 218 -1.04 -16.47 12.16
N GLY A 219 -1.22 -15.20 12.37
CA GLY A 219 -0.12 -14.26 12.56
C GLY A 219 -0.40 -13.24 13.64
N TYR A 220 0.68 -12.77 14.23
CA TYR A 220 0.67 -11.69 15.20
C TYR A 220 1.81 -10.72 14.90
N THR A 221 1.50 -9.42 14.88
CA THR A 221 2.51 -8.36 14.77
C THR A 221 2.34 -7.40 15.94
N LEU A 222 3.42 -7.20 16.69
CA LEU A 222 3.57 -6.11 17.64
C LEU A 222 4.23 -4.92 16.93
N VAL A 223 3.57 -3.78 16.92
CA VAL A 223 4.10 -2.51 16.44
C VAL A 223 4.48 -1.68 17.67
N ALA A 224 5.78 -1.49 17.87
CA ALA A 224 6.34 -0.83 19.04
C ALA A 224 7.10 0.44 18.62
N PRO A 225 6.43 1.60 18.56
CA PRO A 225 7.10 2.86 18.27
C PRO A 225 8.04 3.23 19.40
N GLN A 226 9.21 3.78 19.04
CA GLN A 226 10.08 4.38 20.03
C GLN A 226 9.43 5.66 20.57
N ARG A 227 9.40 5.81 21.88
CA ARG A 227 9.00 7.07 22.51
C ARG A 227 9.99 8.14 22.07
N TYR A 228 9.50 9.19 21.45
CA TYR A 228 10.30 10.33 21.09
C TYR A 228 9.90 11.52 21.97
N ALA A 229 10.80 11.96 22.83
CA ALA A 229 10.71 13.27 23.47
C ALA A 229 11.54 14.23 22.63
N SER A 230 10.94 15.17 21.92
CA SER A 230 11.69 16.28 21.36
C SER A 230 11.63 17.47 22.32
N GLU A 231 12.75 17.84 22.81
CA GLU A 231 12.93 19.06 23.60
C GLU A 231 13.34 20.17 22.63
N TYR A 232 12.46 21.15 22.41
CA TYR A 232 12.82 22.38 21.69
C TYR A 232 13.41 23.34 22.69
N SER A 233 14.72 23.25 22.91
CA SER A 233 15.44 24.08 23.87
C SER A 233 15.34 25.59 23.62
N ASN A 234 15.07 26.01 22.38
CA ASN A 234 15.00 27.43 22.01
C ASN A 234 13.67 28.12 22.37
N TYR A 235 12.65 27.33 22.74
CA TYR A 235 11.30 27.88 22.96
C TYR A 235 10.62 27.41 24.24
N GLY A 236 11.31 26.63 25.07
CA GLY A 236 10.81 26.24 26.38
C GLY A 236 9.65 25.22 26.39
N TYR A 237 9.34 24.59 25.28
CA TYR A 237 8.29 23.59 25.22
C TYR A 237 8.86 22.19 25.26
N LYS A 238 8.36 21.39 26.18
CA LYS A 238 8.60 19.96 26.23
C LYS A 238 7.36 19.25 25.72
N VAL A 239 7.42 18.70 24.52
CA VAL A 239 6.35 17.84 24.01
C VAL A 239 6.71 16.40 24.38
N GLU A 240 6.24 15.95 25.53
CA GLU A 240 6.26 14.53 25.88
C GLU A 240 4.99 13.87 25.35
N LYS A 241 5.14 12.94 24.47
CA LYS A 241 4.04 12.12 24.03
C LYS A 241 4.36 10.65 24.24
N GLU A 242 3.59 10.01 25.08
CA GLU A 242 3.56 8.56 25.18
C GLU A 242 2.77 8.00 24.00
N VAL A 243 3.45 7.16 23.25
CA VAL A 243 2.85 6.46 22.15
C VAL A 243 2.67 5.01 22.54
N GLY A 244 1.42 4.57 22.48
CA GLY A 244 1.06 3.21 22.77
C GLY A 244 1.53 2.23 21.68
N ASN A 245 1.61 0.96 22.03
CA ASN A 245 1.86 -0.10 21.07
C ASN A 245 0.62 -0.35 20.20
N GLY A 246 0.88 -0.84 18.98
CA GLY A 246 -0.14 -1.40 18.10
C GLY A 246 -0.03 -2.92 18.06
N HIS A 247 -1.16 -3.57 17.87
CA HIS A 247 -1.26 -5.03 17.80
C HIS A 247 -2.07 -5.40 16.57
N LEU A 248 -1.56 -6.33 15.77
CA LEU A 248 -2.25 -6.87 14.61
C LEU A 248 -2.32 -8.39 14.75
N PHE A 249 -3.52 -8.93 14.69
CA PHE A 249 -3.79 -10.36 14.59
C PHE A 249 -4.35 -10.65 13.20
N THR A 250 -3.84 -11.68 12.55
CA THR A 250 -4.30 -12.12 11.22
C THR A 250 -4.62 -13.60 11.24
N ALA A 251 -5.69 -13.97 10.56
CA ALA A 251 -6.00 -15.36 10.21
C ALA A 251 -6.31 -15.40 8.71
N VAL A 252 -5.72 -16.35 8.02
CA VAL A 252 -5.89 -16.53 6.57
C VAL A 252 -6.29 -17.96 6.30
N LEU A 253 -7.30 -18.15 5.46
CA LEU A 253 -7.66 -19.43 4.88
C LEU A 253 -7.59 -19.31 3.35
N GLY A 254 -6.78 -20.16 2.74
CA GLY A 254 -6.65 -20.29 1.30
C GLY A 254 -7.19 -21.64 0.85
N GLU A 255 -8.04 -21.65 -0.17
CA GLU A 255 -8.71 -22.84 -0.69
C GLU A 255 -8.72 -22.87 -2.19
N ALA A 256 -8.83 -24.07 -2.77
CA ALA A 256 -9.17 -24.24 -4.17
C ALA A 256 -10.66 -23.91 -4.38
N LEU A 257 -10.98 -23.08 -5.37
CA LEU A 257 -12.33 -22.67 -5.68
C LEU A 257 -12.57 -22.65 -7.19
N LEU A 258 -13.53 -23.44 -7.71
CA LEU A 258 -13.97 -23.44 -9.10
C LEU A 258 -12.81 -23.44 -10.13
N GLY A 259 -11.87 -24.35 -9.97
CA GLY A 259 -10.67 -24.45 -10.85
C GLY A 259 -9.64 -23.32 -10.67
N GLY A 260 -9.82 -22.48 -9.68
CA GLY A 260 -8.92 -21.42 -9.28
C GLY A 260 -8.60 -21.50 -7.79
N TRP A 261 -8.55 -20.35 -7.12
CA TRP A 261 -8.21 -20.25 -5.71
C TRP A 261 -8.94 -19.09 -5.04
N ASN A 262 -9.12 -19.19 -3.74
CA ASN A 262 -9.64 -18.17 -2.85
C ASN A 262 -8.72 -17.96 -1.65
N ASN A 263 -8.66 -16.75 -1.12
CA ASN A 263 -8.11 -16.42 0.20
C ASN A 263 -9.12 -15.56 0.97
N THR A 264 -9.49 -16.04 2.15
CA THR A 264 -10.25 -15.27 3.14
C THR A 264 -9.30 -14.84 4.25
N VAL A 265 -9.26 -13.55 4.55
CA VAL A 265 -8.41 -12.95 5.58
C VAL A 265 -9.30 -12.27 6.62
N VAL A 266 -9.09 -12.60 7.88
CA VAL A 266 -9.64 -11.85 9.02
C VAL A 266 -8.49 -11.16 9.75
N ARG A 267 -8.65 -9.86 9.98
CA ARG A 267 -7.65 -9.03 10.62
C ARG A 267 -8.27 -8.26 11.79
N TYR A 268 -7.64 -8.32 12.94
CA TYR A 268 -7.98 -7.50 14.10
C TYR A 268 -6.80 -6.62 14.45
N VAL A 269 -6.99 -5.31 14.43
CA VAL A 269 -5.97 -4.32 14.74
C VAL A 269 -6.38 -3.54 15.97
N LYS A 270 -5.44 -3.28 16.86
CA LYS A 270 -5.70 -2.56 18.12
C LYS A 270 -4.59 -1.57 18.44
N GLY A 271 -4.94 -0.48 19.09
CA GLY A 271 -4.01 0.51 19.60
C GLY A 271 -3.51 1.48 18.52
N SER A 272 -2.24 1.84 18.58
CA SER A 272 -1.66 2.92 17.74
C SER A 272 -1.75 2.69 16.23
N THR A 273 -1.96 1.47 15.77
CA THR A 273 -2.10 1.12 14.36
C THR A 273 -3.55 1.03 13.89
N ALA A 274 -4.53 1.16 14.79
CA ALA A 274 -5.95 1.09 14.43
C ALA A 274 -6.35 2.22 13.47
N GLY A 275 -7.29 1.94 12.54
CA GLY A 275 -7.79 2.91 11.56
C GLY A 275 -6.77 3.30 10.49
N ALA A 276 -5.66 2.62 10.36
CA ALA A 276 -4.64 2.89 9.34
C ALA A 276 -4.98 2.30 7.96
N GLY A 277 -6.16 1.74 7.78
CA GLY A 277 -6.57 1.08 6.54
C GLY A 277 -5.74 -0.16 6.20
N LEU A 278 -5.92 -0.71 5.01
CA LEU A 278 -5.18 -1.90 4.56
C LEU A 278 -3.74 -1.60 4.14
N LEU A 279 -3.48 -0.39 3.62
CA LEU A 279 -2.18 -0.05 3.03
C LEU A 279 -1.05 0.09 4.04
N SER A 280 -1.35 0.33 5.30
CA SER A 280 -0.33 0.80 6.20
C SER A 280 -0.50 0.23 7.60
N HIS A 281 0.59 -0.32 8.09
CA HIS A 281 0.83 -0.48 9.51
C HIS A 281 1.43 0.81 10.06
N THR A 282 1.15 1.95 9.41
CA THR A 282 1.65 3.24 9.82
C THR A 282 1.09 3.59 11.17
N TYR A 283 2.02 3.87 12.01
CA TYR A 283 1.78 4.44 13.29
C TYR A 283 1.24 5.87 13.13
N THR A 284 0.09 6.14 13.68
CA THR A 284 -0.42 7.49 13.85
C THR A 284 -0.46 7.80 15.33
N GLY A 285 0.51 8.58 15.78
CA GLY A 285 0.86 8.79 17.18
C GLY A 285 -0.18 9.37 18.11
N SER A 286 -1.39 9.53 17.66
CA SER A 286 -2.48 10.11 18.48
C SER A 286 -3.54 9.12 18.91
N LYS A 287 -3.42 7.84 18.50
CA LYS A 287 -4.47 6.86 18.77
C LYS A 287 -4.35 6.24 20.14
N ASP A 288 -5.46 6.20 20.82
CA ASP A 288 -5.61 5.57 22.12
C ASP A 288 -5.54 4.06 22.02
N SER A 289 -5.11 3.40 23.09
CA SER A 289 -5.05 1.92 23.19
C SER A 289 -6.41 1.23 23.06
N SER A 290 -7.51 1.97 23.21
CA SER A 290 -8.88 1.48 23.01
C SER A 290 -9.30 1.48 21.53
N SER A 291 -8.53 2.12 20.65
CA SER A 291 -8.79 2.11 19.21
C SER A 291 -8.64 0.71 18.63
N TYR A 292 -9.53 0.34 17.72
CA TYR A 292 -9.44 -0.94 17.01
C TYR A 292 -10.08 -0.86 15.62
N ASN A 293 -9.72 -1.81 14.75
CA ASN A 293 -10.50 -2.15 13.57
C ASN A 293 -10.52 -3.66 13.33
N ILE A 294 -11.58 -4.10 12.67
CA ILE A 294 -11.76 -5.47 12.20
C ILE A 294 -11.92 -5.39 10.69
N ASP A 295 -11.10 -6.16 9.97
CA ASP A 295 -11.18 -6.30 8.54
C ASP A 295 -11.51 -7.73 8.16
N ILE A 296 -12.43 -7.89 7.21
CA ILE A 296 -12.72 -9.16 6.56
C ILE A 296 -12.46 -8.94 5.07
N ILE A 297 -11.51 -9.69 4.52
CA ILE A 297 -11.10 -9.56 3.13
C ILE A 297 -11.25 -10.93 2.48
N ASP A 298 -11.87 -10.97 1.31
CA ASP A 298 -12.00 -12.18 0.52
C ASP A 298 -11.63 -11.87 -0.92
N PHE A 299 -10.67 -12.62 -1.47
CA PHE A 299 -10.17 -12.37 -2.82
C PHE A 299 -9.65 -13.64 -3.47
N GLY A 300 -9.73 -13.66 -4.80
CA GLY A 300 -9.30 -14.84 -5.51
C GLY A 300 -9.42 -14.73 -7.03
N ALA A 301 -9.20 -15.89 -7.64
CA ALA A 301 -9.40 -16.13 -9.06
C ALA A 301 -10.23 -17.40 -9.23
N VAL A 302 -11.27 -17.35 -10.05
CA VAL A 302 -12.09 -18.52 -10.39
C VAL A 302 -12.08 -18.75 -11.89
N ASN A 303 -12.04 -20.00 -12.31
CA ASN A 303 -12.06 -20.42 -13.71
C ASN A 303 -13.37 -21.15 -13.99
N PHE A 304 -14.35 -20.46 -14.55
CA PHE A 304 -15.65 -21.06 -14.87
C PHE A 304 -15.57 -22.00 -16.06
N THR A 305 -14.75 -21.61 -17.05
CA THR A 305 -14.46 -22.42 -18.25
C THR A 305 -13.04 -22.13 -18.72
N GLU A 306 -12.54 -22.85 -19.72
CA GLU A 306 -11.23 -22.60 -20.37
C GLU A 306 -11.12 -21.20 -21.00
N ASN A 307 -12.26 -20.57 -21.31
CA ASN A 307 -12.32 -19.26 -21.95
C ASN A 307 -12.85 -18.16 -21.04
N PHE A 308 -13.34 -18.50 -19.86
CA PHE A 308 -13.94 -17.52 -18.96
C PHE A 308 -13.46 -17.70 -17.53
N ASN A 309 -12.77 -16.68 -17.01
CA ASN A 309 -12.31 -16.59 -15.63
C ASN A 309 -12.69 -15.24 -15.02
N MET A 310 -12.56 -15.14 -13.72
CA MET A 310 -12.86 -13.90 -12.99
C MET A 310 -11.90 -13.76 -11.81
N LEU A 311 -11.31 -12.58 -11.67
CA LEU A 311 -10.68 -12.13 -10.43
C LEU A 311 -11.69 -11.36 -9.62
N TYR A 312 -11.59 -11.44 -8.29
CA TYR A 312 -12.46 -10.69 -7.41
C TYR A 312 -11.76 -10.30 -6.11
N HIS A 313 -12.31 -9.28 -5.47
CA HIS A 313 -11.90 -8.79 -4.17
C HIS A 313 -13.09 -8.17 -3.46
N THR A 314 -13.28 -8.49 -2.19
CA THR A 314 -14.19 -7.81 -1.29
C THR A 314 -13.51 -7.49 0.03
N TRP A 315 -13.87 -6.37 0.62
CA TRP A 315 -13.37 -5.95 1.92
C TRP A 315 -14.45 -5.27 2.73
N PHE A 316 -14.53 -5.66 3.99
CA PHE A 316 -15.35 -5.03 5.02
C PHE A 316 -14.45 -4.55 6.13
N ASN A 317 -14.63 -3.31 6.55
CA ASN A 317 -13.96 -2.74 7.71
C ASN A 317 -14.97 -2.19 8.71
N PHE A 318 -14.68 -2.45 9.99
CA PHE A 318 -15.37 -1.83 11.11
C PHE A 318 -14.32 -1.26 12.03
N SER A 319 -14.36 0.04 12.30
CA SER A 319 -13.35 0.71 13.09
C SER A 319 -13.93 1.62 14.16
N LYS A 320 -13.18 1.71 15.25
CA LYS A 320 -13.34 2.70 16.29
C LYS A 320 -11.97 3.30 16.56
N VAL A 321 -11.82 4.59 16.32
CA VAL A 321 -10.57 5.30 16.50
C VAL A 321 -10.78 6.45 17.48
N LYS A 322 -10.12 6.37 18.62
CA LYS A 322 -10.07 7.44 19.59
C LYS A 322 -8.76 8.19 19.45
N ASN A 323 -8.85 9.47 19.22
CA ASN A 323 -7.69 10.36 19.12
C ASN A 323 -7.56 11.18 20.40
N SER A 324 -6.53 10.89 21.19
CA SER A 324 -6.29 11.56 22.47
C SER A 324 -5.78 13.00 22.32
N LEU A 325 -5.30 13.41 21.13
CA LEU A 325 -4.86 14.79 20.89
C LEU A 325 -6.00 15.72 20.54
N SER A 326 -6.85 15.29 19.59
CA SER A 326 -8.04 16.05 19.20
C SER A 326 -9.22 15.81 20.15
N ASN A 327 -9.06 14.89 21.10
CA ASN A 327 -10.12 14.44 21.99
C ASN A 327 -11.39 14.07 21.22
N SER A 328 -11.22 13.28 20.14
CA SER A 328 -12.30 12.84 19.26
C SER A 328 -12.37 11.31 19.20
N GLU A 329 -13.56 10.82 18.93
CA GLU A 329 -13.83 9.40 18.67
C GLU A 329 -14.54 9.26 17.32
N THR A 330 -13.98 8.41 16.43
CA THR A 330 -14.53 8.15 15.12
C THR A 330 -14.92 6.68 15.00
N HIS A 331 -16.15 6.42 14.59
CA HIS A 331 -16.64 5.10 14.20
C HIS A 331 -16.70 5.03 12.68
N GLY A 332 -15.98 4.08 12.08
CA GLY A 332 -15.87 3.91 10.64
C GLY A 332 -16.43 2.58 10.17
N ARG A 333 -16.99 2.58 8.96
CA ARG A 333 -17.44 1.38 8.24
C ARG A 333 -17.10 1.54 6.77
N ASP A 334 -16.33 0.59 6.24
CA ASP A 334 -15.96 0.57 4.83
C ASP A 334 -16.45 -0.72 4.20
N PHE A 335 -16.87 -0.62 2.94
CA PHE A 335 -17.18 -1.75 2.10
C PHE A 335 -16.55 -1.56 0.72
N GLN A 336 -15.93 -2.61 0.20
CA GLN A 336 -15.36 -2.66 -1.12
C GLN A 336 -15.75 -3.94 -1.83
N LEU A 337 -16.10 -3.83 -3.10
CA LEU A 337 -16.32 -4.96 -3.99
C LEU A 337 -15.70 -4.65 -5.36
N ILE A 338 -14.87 -5.55 -5.85
CA ILE A 338 -14.31 -5.49 -7.19
C ILE A 338 -14.46 -6.86 -7.84
N VAL A 339 -14.96 -6.87 -9.06
CA VAL A 339 -15.03 -8.06 -9.90
C VAL A 339 -14.41 -7.76 -11.25
N ARG A 340 -13.57 -8.68 -11.74
CA ARG A 340 -12.88 -8.55 -13.02
C ARG A 340 -13.06 -9.83 -13.85
N PRO A 341 -14.24 -10.03 -14.47
CA PRO A 341 -14.43 -11.11 -15.44
C PRO A 341 -13.57 -10.87 -16.69
N GLN A 342 -13.07 -11.96 -17.26
CA GLN A 342 -12.22 -11.97 -18.42
C GLN A 342 -12.67 -13.08 -19.38
N TYR A 343 -12.78 -12.75 -20.66
CA TYR A 343 -13.17 -13.68 -21.69
C TYR A 343 -12.12 -13.77 -22.79
N LYS A 344 -11.56 -14.95 -22.97
CA LYS A 344 -10.58 -15.29 -24.00
C LYS A 344 -11.27 -15.27 -25.37
N LEU A 345 -10.78 -14.42 -26.27
CA LEU A 345 -11.23 -14.36 -27.66
C LEU A 345 -10.40 -15.26 -28.57
N THR A 346 -9.09 -15.20 -28.40
CA THR A 346 -8.11 -16.01 -29.11
C THR A 346 -7.04 -16.51 -28.14
N LYS A 347 -6.03 -17.21 -28.64
CA LYS A 347 -4.91 -17.65 -27.83
C LYS A 347 -4.17 -16.50 -27.13
N MET A 348 -4.12 -15.33 -27.78
CA MET A 348 -3.34 -14.17 -27.36
C MET A 348 -4.20 -12.96 -26.98
N THR A 349 -5.51 -12.99 -27.14
CA THR A 349 -6.38 -11.83 -26.91
C THR A 349 -7.56 -12.15 -26.02
N ARG A 350 -7.93 -11.18 -25.17
CA ARG A 350 -9.07 -11.30 -24.26
C ARG A 350 -9.78 -9.97 -24.07
N LEU A 351 -11.07 -10.04 -23.75
CA LEU A 351 -11.83 -8.92 -23.18
C LEU A 351 -11.78 -9.00 -21.67
N ILE A 352 -11.65 -7.85 -21.04
CA ILE A 352 -11.64 -7.70 -19.58
C ILE A 352 -12.66 -6.64 -19.23
N LEU A 353 -13.58 -6.98 -18.34
CA LEU A 353 -14.43 -6.00 -17.68
C LEU A 353 -13.98 -5.90 -16.22
N GLU A 354 -13.88 -4.69 -15.66
CA GLU A 354 -13.73 -4.52 -14.23
C GLU A 354 -14.80 -3.58 -13.69
N ALA A 355 -15.56 -4.06 -12.73
CA ALA A 355 -16.49 -3.26 -11.98
C ALA A 355 -16.00 -3.16 -10.52
N GLY A 356 -15.93 -1.95 -10.01
CA GLY A 356 -15.51 -1.64 -8.64
C GLY A 356 -16.51 -0.73 -7.94
N MET A 357 -16.75 -1.02 -6.66
CA MET A 357 -17.55 -0.19 -5.77
C MET A 357 -16.86 -0.07 -4.42
N PHE A 358 -16.85 1.14 -3.89
CA PHE A 358 -16.36 1.46 -2.55
C PHE A 358 -17.33 2.39 -1.86
N THR A 359 -17.65 2.09 -0.60
CA THR A 359 -18.40 2.98 0.28
C THR A 359 -17.67 3.09 1.62
N SER A 360 -17.60 4.29 2.15
CA SER A 360 -17.07 4.59 3.48
C SER A 360 -18.06 5.47 4.22
N SER A 361 -18.32 5.15 5.47
CA SER A 361 -19.12 5.98 6.38
C SER A 361 -18.36 6.14 7.68
N SER A 362 -18.26 7.35 8.18
CA SER A 362 -17.65 7.64 9.47
C SER A 362 -18.44 8.65 10.27
N ASP A 363 -18.65 8.35 11.54
CA ASP A 363 -19.26 9.23 12.54
C ASP A 363 -18.18 9.67 13.52
N THR A 364 -17.87 10.95 13.54
CA THR A 364 -16.89 11.54 14.44
C THR A 364 -17.57 12.40 15.50
N THR A 365 -17.32 12.09 16.75
CA THR A 365 -17.76 12.89 17.89
C THR A 365 -16.56 13.61 18.48
N ASN A 366 -16.60 14.91 18.53
CA ASN A 366 -15.64 15.75 19.21
C ASN A 366 -16.14 16.02 20.63
N PHE A 367 -15.29 15.82 21.65
CA PHE A 367 -15.70 16.05 23.03
C PHE A 367 -15.87 17.56 23.28
N GLY A 368 -17.14 17.98 23.35
CA GLY A 368 -17.55 19.37 23.56
C GLY A 368 -18.27 20.02 22.37
N ASP A 369 -18.30 19.35 21.21
CA ASP A 369 -18.93 19.83 19.98
C ASP A 369 -19.85 18.79 19.34
N ASP A 370 -20.57 19.21 18.32
CA ASP A 370 -21.49 18.36 17.56
C ASP A 370 -20.80 17.19 16.85
N SER A 371 -21.55 16.14 16.62
CA SER A 371 -21.08 14.98 15.84
C SER A 371 -21.11 15.31 14.33
N GLU A 372 -20.06 14.88 13.61
CA GLU A 372 -19.96 15.02 12.17
C GLU A 372 -20.02 13.64 11.50
N THR A 373 -20.90 13.48 10.53
CA THR A 373 -21.00 12.25 9.70
C THR A 373 -20.42 12.52 8.33
N SER A 374 -19.52 11.65 7.87
CA SER A 374 -18.94 11.72 6.52
C SER A 374 -19.25 10.42 5.76
N ASN A 375 -19.76 10.57 4.55
CA ASN A 375 -20.08 9.44 3.65
C ASN A 375 -19.35 9.61 2.31
N THR A 376 -18.70 8.55 1.86
CA THR A 376 -18.03 8.51 0.55
C THR A 376 -18.54 7.32 -0.24
N GLN A 377 -18.84 7.53 -1.51
CA GLN A 377 -19.21 6.47 -2.43
C GLN A 377 -18.44 6.64 -3.73
N GLN A 378 -17.86 5.55 -4.22
CA GLN A 378 -17.12 5.53 -5.48
C GLN A 378 -17.52 4.28 -6.27
N GLN A 379 -17.67 4.45 -7.58
CA GLN A 379 -17.98 3.35 -8.50
C GLN A 379 -17.12 3.50 -9.75
N LYS A 380 -16.73 2.37 -10.33
CA LYS A 380 -15.95 2.32 -11.57
C LYS A 380 -16.42 1.17 -12.45
N LEU A 381 -16.42 1.42 -13.75
CA LEU A 381 -16.58 0.40 -14.77
C LEU A 381 -15.49 0.62 -15.83
N THR A 382 -14.70 -0.40 -16.08
CA THR A 382 -13.65 -0.37 -17.12
C THR A 382 -13.83 -1.55 -18.05
N LEU A 383 -13.88 -1.28 -19.35
CA LEU A 383 -13.79 -2.28 -20.41
C LEU A 383 -12.40 -2.19 -21.05
N ALA A 384 -11.72 -3.33 -21.20
CA ALA A 384 -10.44 -3.39 -21.86
C ALA A 384 -10.36 -4.54 -22.86
N TYR A 385 -9.63 -4.29 -23.96
CA TYR A 385 -9.13 -5.30 -24.87
C TYR A 385 -7.64 -5.51 -24.59
N ALA A 386 -7.24 -6.74 -24.31
CA ALA A 386 -5.88 -7.05 -23.92
C ALA A 386 -5.23 -8.06 -24.86
N ILE A 387 -3.92 -7.86 -25.08
CA ILE A 387 -3.03 -8.75 -25.85
C ILE A 387 -1.98 -9.28 -24.88
N THR A 388 -1.84 -10.60 -24.79
CA THR A 388 -0.94 -11.28 -23.86
C THR A 388 -0.54 -12.65 -24.40
N PRO A 389 0.59 -13.27 -24.00
CA PRO A 389 1.03 -14.58 -24.52
C PRO A 389 0.03 -15.71 -24.30
N ASP A 390 -0.70 -15.69 -23.17
CA ASP A 390 -1.72 -16.69 -22.85
C ASP A 390 -2.99 -16.00 -22.31
N ALA A 391 -3.95 -15.77 -23.20
CA ALA A 391 -5.19 -15.08 -22.84
C ALA A 391 -6.12 -15.89 -21.93
N GLY A 392 -5.91 -17.20 -21.79
CA GLY A 392 -6.65 -18.05 -20.84
C GLY A 392 -6.21 -17.88 -19.38
N ASN A 393 -4.98 -17.45 -19.16
CA ASN A 393 -4.42 -17.21 -17.84
C ASN A 393 -4.62 -15.73 -17.44
N ALA A 394 -5.39 -15.46 -16.39
CA ALA A 394 -5.65 -14.12 -15.89
C ALA A 394 -4.37 -13.35 -15.51
N PHE A 395 -3.31 -14.05 -15.15
CA PHE A 395 -2.03 -13.50 -14.72
C PHE A 395 -0.97 -13.50 -15.80
N SER A 396 -1.29 -13.87 -17.04
CA SER A 396 -0.33 -13.87 -18.16
C SER A 396 0.23 -12.47 -18.41
N ARG A 397 1.55 -12.36 -18.49
CA ARG A 397 2.32 -11.15 -18.82
C ARG A 397 3.47 -11.51 -19.78
N PRO A 398 3.99 -10.54 -20.57
CA PRO A 398 3.57 -9.14 -20.66
C PRO A 398 2.13 -8.99 -21.20
N GLU A 399 1.49 -7.87 -20.88
CA GLU A 399 0.17 -7.53 -21.38
C GLU A 399 0.13 -6.10 -21.90
N ILE A 400 -0.44 -5.91 -23.09
CA ILE A 400 -0.81 -4.59 -23.63
C ILE A 400 -2.33 -4.53 -23.63
N ARG A 401 -2.90 -3.48 -23.07
CA ARG A 401 -4.35 -3.29 -22.98
C ARG A 401 -4.77 -1.91 -23.45
N PHE A 402 -5.87 -1.88 -24.19
CA PHE A 402 -6.59 -0.67 -24.57
C PHE A 402 -7.87 -0.66 -23.76
N PHE A 403 -8.17 0.45 -23.11
CA PHE A 403 -9.29 0.51 -22.17
C PHE A 403 -10.10 1.79 -22.28
N ALA A 404 -11.36 1.71 -21.84
CA ALA A 404 -12.21 2.83 -21.54
C ALA A 404 -12.78 2.67 -20.13
N THR A 405 -12.74 3.73 -19.34
CA THR A 405 -13.15 3.76 -17.94
C THR A 405 -14.20 4.83 -17.71
N TYR A 406 -15.23 4.44 -16.99
CA TYR A 406 -16.25 5.32 -16.41
C TYR A 406 -16.13 5.26 -14.89
N LYS A 407 -16.04 6.42 -14.22
CA LYS A 407 -16.07 6.54 -12.76
C LYS A 407 -17.24 7.43 -12.33
N HIS A 408 -17.82 7.09 -11.20
CA HIS A 408 -18.82 7.88 -10.53
C HIS A 408 -18.45 8.07 -9.06
N PHE A 409 -18.57 9.31 -8.61
CA PHE A 409 -18.35 9.72 -7.22
C PHE A 409 -19.69 10.13 -6.63
N GLY A 410 -20.11 9.45 -5.57
CA GLY A 410 -21.29 9.81 -4.80
C GLY A 410 -21.05 11.08 -3.98
N HIS A 411 -22.11 11.69 -3.54
CA HIS A 411 -22.11 12.91 -2.76
C HIS A 411 -21.49 12.68 -1.37
N ASN A 412 -20.54 13.54 -0.98
CA ASN A 412 -20.09 13.67 0.40
C ASN A 412 -21.03 14.67 1.10
N GLU A 413 -21.97 14.19 1.87
CA GLU A 413 -22.69 15.06 2.80
C GLU A 413 -21.73 15.38 3.96
N GLY A 414 -21.38 16.67 4.14
CA GLY A 414 -20.61 17.16 5.28
C GLY A 414 -19.13 17.50 5.05
N ARG A 415 -18.60 17.35 3.83
CA ARG A 415 -17.26 17.84 3.49
C ARG A 415 -17.29 18.66 2.21
N THR A 416 -16.91 19.93 2.32
CA THR A 416 -16.37 20.70 1.20
C THR A 416 -15.21 19.88 0.63
N GLY A 417 -15.36 19.40 -0.62
CA GLY A 417 -14.55 18.36 -1.18
C GLY A 417 -13.08 18.71 -1.23
N THR A 418 -12.26 17.98 -0.52
CA THR A 418 -10.89 17.76 -0.93
C THR A 418 -10.86 16.54 -1.84
N TYR A 419 -11.19 16.75 -3.09
CA TYR A 419 -10.80 15.87 -4.15
C TYR A 419 -9.31 16.06 -4.36
N ASP A 420 -8.58 14.96 -4.13
CA ASP A 420 -7.19 14.83 -4.50
C ASP A 420 -6.15 15.62 -3.67
N HIS A 421 -5.59 14.91 -2.70
CA HIS A 421 -4.44 15.39 -1.94
C HIS A 421 -3.17 15.62 -2.78
N ASP A 422 -3.06 15.02 -3.96
CA ASP A 422 -1.85 15.14 -4.78
C ASP A 422 -1.81 16.42 -5.63
N TYR A 423 -2.97 16.99 -5.93
CA TYR A 423 -3.01 18.25 -6.70
C TYR A 423 -2.94 19.52 -5.85
N THR A 424 -3.39 19.49 -4.61
CA THR A 424 -3.43 20.68 -3.74
C THR A 424 -2.09 21.04 -3.14
N VAL A 425 -1.17 20.08 -2.99
CA VAL A 425 0.13 20.33 -2.36
C VAL A 425 1.04 21.23 -3.21
N ASN A 426 0.95 21.16 -4.53
CA ASN A 426 1.78 21.97 -5.43
C ASN A 426 1.18 23.36 -5.76
N LEU A 427 -0.10 23.57 -5.50
CA LEU A 427 -0.77 24.85 -5.75
C LEU A 427 -0.80 25.79 -4.52
N MET A 428 -0.71 25.23 -3.31
CA MET A 428 -0.73 26.03 -2.08
C MET A 428 0.51 26.93 -1.89
N ASP A 429 1.63 26.59 -2.54
CA ASP A 429 2.85 27.41 -2.46
C ASP A 429 2.85 28.63 -3.40
N LYS A 430 1.85 28.80 -4.26
CA LYS A 430 1.91 29.86 -5.30
C LYS A 430 0.77 30.85 -5.40
N ALA A 431 -0.32 30.75 -4.72
CA ALA A 431 -1.26 31.90 -4.68
C ALA A 431 -2.51 31.60 -3.85
N THR A 432 -2.67 32.30 -2.78
CA THR A 432 -3.90 32.45 -1.99
C THR A 432 -5.09 33.04 -2.76
N ALA A 433 -4.90 33.48 -4.00
CA ALA A 433 -5.97 34.02 -4.84
C ALA A 433 -6.40 33.10 -6.00
N ALA A 434 -5.58 32.11 -6.39
CA ALA A 434 -5.92 31.20 -7.49
C ALA A 434 -6.51 29.86 -7.00
N ALA A 435 -6.27 29.49 -5.74
CA ALA A 435 -6.78 28.24 -5.15
C ALA A 435 -8.32 28.20 -5.14
N SER A 436 -8.98 29.32 -4.86
CA SER A 436 -10.45 29.40 -4.87
C SER A 436 -11.08 29.21 -6.26
N THR A 437 -10.34 29.44 -7.32
CA THR A 437 -10.85 29.34 -8.69
C THR A 437 -10.68 27.93 -9.28
N VAL A 438 -9.65 27.20 -8.85
CA VAL A 438 -9.40 25.82 -9.30
C VAL A 438 -10.32 24.85 -8.57
N ASP A 439 -10.54 25.01 -7.29
CA ASP A 439 -11.51 24.21 -6.53
C ASP A 439 -12.93 24.34 -7.10
N SER A 440 -13.33 25.53 -7.57
CA SER A 440 -14.63 25.73 -8.18
C SER A 440 -14.81 25.07 -9.55
N LEU A 441 -13.73 24.76 -10.26
CA LEU A 441 -13.78 24.06 -11.55
C LEU A 441 -14.00 22.56 -11.41
N TYR A 442 -13.67 21.98 -10.24
CA TYR A 442 -13.85 20.56 -9.93
C TYR A 442 -15.00 20.30 -8.96
N GLU A 443 -15.49 21.33 -8.27
CA GLU A 443 -16.71 21.24 -7.47
C GLU A 443 -17.89 20.81 -8.34
N GLY A 444 -18.36 19.59 -8.12
CA GLY A 444 -19.57 19.07 -8.74
C GLY A 444 -19.39 18.05 -9.87
N ARG A 445 -18.18 17.67 -10.28
CA ARG A 445 -18.01 16.55 -11.20
C ARG A 445 -18.26 15.23 -10.50
N LYS A 446 -19.45 14.69 -10.69
CA LYS A 446 -19.84 13.36 -10.17
C LYS A 446 -19.35 12.22 -11.04
N THR A 447 -18.83 12.50 -12.23
CA THR A 447 -18.46 11.47 -13.22
C THR A 447 -17.19 11.82 -13.98
N GLU A 448 -16.39 10.78 -14.24
CA GLU A 448 -15.24 10.86 -15.13
C GLU A 448 -15.33 9.77 -16.20
N VAL A 449 -14.97 10.13 -17.42
CA VAL A 449 -14.81 9.18 -18.54
C VAL A 449 -13.47 9.44 -19.18
N TYR A 450 -12.68 8.39 -19.34
CA TYR A 450 -11.38 8.44 -20.01
C TYR A 450 -11.06 7.11 -20.66
N PHE A 451 -10.11 7.13 -21.57
CA PHE A 451 -9.60 5.95 -22.26
C PHE A 451 -8.08 6.04 -22.38
N GLY A 452 -7.46 4.92 -22.65
CA GLY A 452 -6.02 4.85 -22.75
C GLY A 452 -5.50 3.51 -23.23
N ALA A 453 -4.17 3.42 -23.25
CA ALA A 453 -3.44 2.20 -23.47
C ALA A 453 -2.38 2.03 -22.38
N GLN A 454 -2.17 0.82 -21.93
CA GLN A 454 -1.20 0.51 -20.87
C GLN A 454 -0.48 -0.80 -21.19
N ALA A 455 0.82 -0.82 -20.93
CA ALA A 455 1.62 -2.03 -20.90
C ALA A 455 1.97 -2.39 -19.47
N GLU A 456 1.92 -3.67 -19.14
CA GLU A 456 2.29 -4.21 -17.83
C GLU A 456 3.08 -5.50 -18.01
N ALA A 457 4.17 -5.63 -17.27
CA ALA A 457 4.99 -6.83 -17.26
C ALA A 457 5.53 -7.12 -15.86
N TRP A 458 5.67 -8.40 -15.56
CA TRP A 458 6.54 -8.91 -14.50
C TRP A 458 7.38 -10.06 -15.05
N PHE A 459 8.61 -10.17 -14.59
CA PHE A 459 9.58 -11.12 -15.12
C PHE A 459 10.70 -11.40 -14.12
#